data_aada5a0c4a84501f4cb4c72c61808ba6
#
_entry.id   aada5a0c4a84501f4cb4c72c61808ba6
#
_cell.length_a   1.000
_cell.length_b   1.000
_cell.length_c   1.000
_cell.angle_alpha   90.00
_cell.angle_beta   90.00
_cell.angle_gamma   90.00
#
_symmetry.space_group_name_H-M   'P 1'
#
loop_
_entity.id
_entity.type
_entity.pdbx_description
1 polymer ?
#
loop_
_entity_poly.entity_id
_entity_poly.type
_entity_poly.pdbx_seq_one_letter_code
_entity_poly.pdbx_strand_id
1 'polypeptide(L)'
;MNNGQTDTAVLVAMLSERAFVNVRLALAADAHQWQLHHGQVTLDDDTPVEERVWRYSTATFLELPLPGPTAAALLQGDDQDVDGIRVAPSGPPSSSASTYRLRGQEQRGRVITPWPRTEWTINRDTNTPQPGNDLLIGDGPSFLNFDQALSAFLYQRPHDSNADRSQLWRIVKPQRAGWLEKITIGPDLLTADVVGDALDGAVLELSWAAGNQPQPIDGAGTYRFPLPHGLAHDSLLMLRHEDQWLDWRHFPAPTYGRARDASVVWEQPGPELDILLANGEGKYLECKRGVPEGDSRKKMLKTIAAFASRDGGTVLIGVSDDLQIVGLPEKPTVDKQELAVVGMIRDCVEPAPPYESRVIDHDGKKVLAIEVSAGGQMYAYRDRDSQRPEFFIRVGPNTVPARHPEIAAGFRQAPAAVTL
;
A
#
# COMPACT_ATOMS: atom_id res chain seq x y z
N MET A 1 10.82 0.23 11.99
CA MET A 1 9.56 0.92 12.34
C MET A 1 9.47 0.95 13.85
N ASN A 2 9.51 2.13 14.47
CA ASN A 2 9.30 2.24 15.93
C ASN A 2 7.79 2.08 16.20
N ASN A 3 7.36 0.88 16.51
CA ASN A 3 6.04 0.64 17.06
C ASN A 3 6.13 0.92 18.56
N GLY A 4 5.66 2.09 18.97
CA GLY A 4 5.50 2.47 20.37
C GLY A 4 4.12 2.12 20.91
N GLN A 5 3.95 2.24 22.21
CA GLN A 5 2.63 2.30 22.84
C GLN A 5 2.42 3.70 23.43
N THR A 6 1.19 4.19 23.32
CA THR A 6 0.76 5.45 23.92
C THR A 6 -0.40 5.15 24.88
N ASP A 7 -0.37 5.72 26.07
CA ASP A 7 -1.48 5.63 26.99
C ASP A 7 -2.73 6.29 26.37
N THR A 8 -3.88 5.61 26.40
CA THR A 8 -5.14 6.13 25.86
C THR A 8 -5.56 7.42 26.55
N ALA A 9 -5.21 7.61 27.83
CA ALA A 9 -5.48 8.85 28.56
C ALA A 9 -4.78 10.08 27.94
N VAL A 10 -3.57 9.90 27.36
CA VAL A 10 -2.89 10.98 26.64
C VAL A 10 -3.65 11.38 25.39
N LEU A 11 -4.22 10.42 24.67
CA LEU A 11 -5.01 10.69 23.46
C LEU A 11 -6.33 11.37 23.80
N VAL A 12 -6.97 10.97 24.90
CA VAL A 12 -8.17 11.62 25.43
C VAL A 12 -7.88 13.08 25.78
N ALA A 13 -6.81 13.36 26.50
CA ALA A 13 -6.41 14.74 26.83
C ALA A 13 -6.16 15.56 25.56
N MET A 14 -5.42 15.00 24.61
CA MET A 14 -5.13 15.65 23.33
C MET A 14 -6.41 15.98 22.53
N LEU A 15 -7.43 15.11 22.55
CA LEU A 15 -8.71 15.39 21.90
C LEU A 15 -9.47 16.47 22.65
N SER A 16 -9.52 16.42 23.99
CA SER A 16 -10.30 17.34 24.83
C SER A 16 -9.86 18.81 24.69
N GLU A 17 -8.60 19.05 24.37
CA GLU A 17 -8.04 20.38 24.17
C GLU A 17 -8.43 21.03 22.83
N ARG A 18 -9.03 20.27 21.90
CA ARG A 18 -9.37 20.77 20.58
C ARG A 18 -10.77 21.36 20.51
N ALA A 19 -10.91 22.46 19.76
CA ALA A 19 -12.22 23.05 19.50
C ALA A 19 -13.12 22.05 18.74
N PHE A 20 -12.56 21.39 17.73
CA PHE A 20 -13.22 20.32 17.00
C PHE A 20 -12.20 19.30 16.48
N VAL A 21 -12.69 18.14 16.08
CA VAL A 21 -11.96 17.11 15.34
C VAL A 21 -12.86 16.52 14.26
N ASN A 22 -12.27 16.15 13.13
CA ASN A 22 -13.01 15.47 12.08
C ASN A 22 -13.12 13.98 12.40
N VAL A 23 -14.33 13.46 12.47
CA VAL A 23 -14.58 12.06 12.81
C VAL A 23 -15.30 11.32 11.70
N ARG A 24 -15.03 10.03 11.62
CA ARG A 24 -15.82 9.04 10.89
C ARG A 24 -16.24 7.96 11.87
N LEU A 25 -17.54 7.75 12.02
CA LEU A 25 -18.10 6.77 12.93
C LEU A 25 -18.89 5.73 12.13
N ALA A 26 -18.67 4.47 12.41
CA ALA A 26 -19.46 3.36 11.91
C ALA A 26 -20.25 2.78 13.09
N LEU A 27 -21.57 2.90 13.01
CA LEU A 27 -22.50 2.50 14.03
C LEU A 27 -23.27 1.26 13.58
N ALA A 28 -23.49 0.33 14.48
CA ALA A 28 -24.36 -0.83 14.28
C ALA A 28 -25.58 -0.74 15.20
N ALA A 29 -26.74 -1.12 14.69
CA ALA A 29 -27.97 -1.18 15.51
C ALA A 29 -27.88 -2.34 16.51
N ASP A 30 -28.16 -2.07 17.78
CA ASP A 30 -28.34 -3.06 18.83
C ASP A 30 -29.64 -2.78 19.56
N ALA A 31 -30.62 -3.68 19.36
CA ALA A 31 -31.98 -3.65 19.97
C ALA A 31 -32.68 -2.27 19.94
N HIS A 32 -32.20 -1.28 20.69
CA HIS A 32 -32.83 0.04 20.83
C HIS A 32 -31.84 1.21 20.77
N GLN A 33 -30.56 0.96 20.46
CA GLN A 33 -29.53 1.99 20.43
C GLN A 33 -28.50 1.75 19.31
N TRP A 34 -27.77 2.81 18.98
CA TRP A 34 -26.67 2.74 18.05
C TRP A 34 -25.37 2.50 18.82
N GLN A 35 -24.70 1.38 18.53
CA GLN A 35 -23.40 1.09 19.12
C GLN A 35 -22.28 1.52 18.18
N LEU A 36 -21.27 2.18 18.73
CA LEU A 36 -20.04 2.51 18.01
C LEU A 36 -19.25 1.23 17.71
N HIS A 37 -19.20 0.87 16.48
CA HIS A 37 -18.45 -0.30 16.02
C HIS A 37 -17.01 0.05 15.68
N HIS A 38 -16.80 1.15 14.95
CA HIS A 38 -15.47 1.69 14.63
C HIS A 38 -15.54 3.22 14.59
N GLY A 39 -14.46 3.86 15.08
CA GLY A 39 -14.25 5.29 14.99
C GLY A 39 -12.91 5.63 14.35
N GLN A 40 -12.90 6.66 13.54
CA GLN A 40 -11.67 7.29 13.03
C GLN A 40 -11.72 8.77 13.37
N VAL A 41 -10.62 9.28 13.90
CA VAL A 41 -10.44 10.72 14.18
C VAL A 41 -9.27 11.21 13.36
N THR A 42 -9.44 12.32 12.66
CA THR A 42 -8.34 13.03 12.01
C THR A 42 -8.10 14.34 12.73
N LEU A 43 -6.88 14.50 13.25
CA LEU A 43 -6.42 15.69 13.95
C LEU A 43 -5.87 16.68 12.92
N ASP A 44 -6.77 17.22 12.10
CA ASP A 44 -6.48 18.28 11.15
C ASP A 44 -7.18 19.54 11.65
N ASP A 45 -6.40 20.57 11.99
CA ASP A 45 -6.89 21.72 12.74
C ASP A 45 -7.55 22.79 11.87
N ASP A 46 -7.40 22.67 10.52
CA ASP A 46 -7.61 23.85 9.69
C ASP A 46 -8.97 23.86 8.96
N THR A 47 -9.62 22.70 8.75
CA THR A 47 -10.85 22.69 7.96
C THR A 47 -11.82 21.60 8.44
N PRO A 48 -13.03 21.97 8.90
CA PRO A 48 -14.08 21.00 9.16
C PRO A 48 -14.46 20.27 7.87
N VAL A 49 -14.66 18.95 7.96
CA VAL A 49 -15.17 18.16 6.83
C VAL A 49 -16.62 18.51 6.54
N GLU A 50 -17.05 18.37 5.30
CA GLU A 50 -18.45 18.41 4.94
C GLU A 50 -19.16 17.20 5.56
N GLU A 51 -20.30 17.45 6.21
CA GLU A 51 -21.09 16.40 6.85
C GLU A 51 -21.62 15.40 5.83
N ARG A 52 -21.43 14.11 6.12
CA ARG A 52 -21.94 13.02 5.31
C ARG A 52 -22.50 11.92 6.17
N VAL A 53 -23.73 11.54 5.91
CA VAL A 53 -24.44 10.51 6.65
C VAL A 53 -24.99 9.45 5.69
N TRP A 54 -24.71 8.19 5.96
CA TRP A 54 -25.33 7.05 5.29
C TRP A 54 -26.16 6.26 6.29
N ARG A 55 -27.47 6.22 6.11
CA ARG A 55 -28.41 5.53 7.01
C ARG A 55 -28.94 4.27 6.36
N TYR A 56 -28.84 3.18 7.10
CA TYR A 56 -29.38 1.85 6.76
C TYR A 56 -30.19 1.33 7.94
N SER A 57 -30.97 0.27 7.73
CA SER A 57 -31.81 -0.33 8.80
C SER A 57 -30.98 -0.86 9.98
N THR A 58 -29.79 -1.38 9.75
CA THR A 58 -28.93 -2.04 10.74
C THR A 58 -27.59 -1.33 10.95
N ALA A 59 -27.30 -0.28 10.20
CA ALA A 59 -26.04 0.45 10.28
C ALA A 59 -26.23 1.95 9.97
N THR A 60 -25.36 2.78 10.55
CA THR A 60 -25.25 4.21 10.20
C THR A 60 -23.77 4.59 10.14
N PHE A 61 -23.39 5.33 9.12
CA PHE A 61 -22.04 5.84 8.93
C PHE A 61 -22.08 7.36 8.91
N LEU A 62 -21.30 7.99 9.79
CA LEU A 62 -21.27 9.44 10.00
C LEU A 62 -19.87 9.97 9.72
N GLU A 63 -19.76 11.00 8.90
CA GLU A 63 -18.54 11.80 8.75
C GLU A 63 -18.91 13.26 9.05
N LEU A 64 -18.34 13.83 10.11
CA LEU A 64 -18.67 15.17 10.57
C LEU A 64 -17.59 15.74 11.49
N PRO A 65 -17.53 17.07 11.68
CA PRO A 65 -16.76 17.67 12.76
C PRO A 65 -17.47 17.46 14.10
N LEU A 66 -16.75 17.01 15.13
CA LEU A 66 -17.25 16.95 16.50
C LEU A 66 -16.43 17.86 17.42
N PRO A 67 -17.04 18.44 18.45
CA PRO A 67 -16.28 19.06 19.53
C PRO A 67 -15.26 18.10 20.13
N GLY A 68 -14.05 18.56 20.36
CA GLY A 68 -13.00 17.72 20.92
C GLY A 68 -13.38 17.01 22.22
N PRO A 69 -14.03 17.68 23.21
CA PRO A 69 -14.52 17.01 24.41
C PRO A 69 -15.53 15.89 24.15
N THR A 70 -16.41 16.04 23.15
CA THR A 70 -17.36 14.99 22.76
C THR A 70 -16.66 13.77 22.18
N ALA A 71 -15.67 14.00 21.29
CA ALA A 71 -14.87 12.92 20.73
C ALA A 71 -14.03 12.21 21.81
N ALA A 72 -13.51 12.97 22.79
CA ALA A 72 -12.77 12.43 23.93
C ALA A 72 -13.67 11.55 24.84
N ALA A 73 -14.89 11.99 25.12
CA ALA A 73 -15.85 11.21 25.89
C ALA A 73 -16.23 9.90 25.20
N LEU A 74 -16.50 9.93 23.88
CA LEU A 74 -16.70 8.71 23.09
C LEU A 74 -15.49 7.77 23.15
N LEU A 75 -14.27 8.33 23.11
CA LEU A 75 -13.04 7.54 23.22
C LEU A 75 -12.89 6.91 24.61
N GLN A 76 -13.35 7.56 25.67
CA GLN A 76 -13.37 7.02 27.05
C GLN A 76 -14.42 5.93 27.25
N GLY A 77 -15.38 5.84 26.37
CA GLY A 77 -16.46 4.86 26.45
C GLY A 77 -17.75 5.43 27.01
N ASP A 78 -17.92 6.76 26.99
CA ASP A 78 -19.14 7.43 27.46
C ASP A 78 -20.14 7.58 26.31
N ASP A 79 -21.43 7.37 26.62
CA ASP A 79 -22.54 7.64 25.70
C ASP A 79 -22.57 9.12 25.31
N GLN A 80 -22.70 9.40 24.02
CA GLN A 80 -22.82 10.77 23.51
C GLN A 80 -23.95 10.90 22.51
N ASP A 81 -24.52 12.12 22.44
CA ASP A 81 -25.38 12.51 21.32
C ASP A 81 -24.51 13.05 20.16
N VAL A 82 -24.66 12.46 19.00
CA VAL A 82 -23.94 12.84 17.78
C VAL A 82 -24.96 13.04 16.68
N ASP A 83 -25.20 14.27 16.26
CA ASP A 83 -26.19 14.64 15.24
C ASP A 83 -27.60 14.06 15.54
N GLY A 84 -28.04 14.16 16.81
CA GLY A 84 -29.34 13.63 17.26
C GLY A 84 -29.40 12.10 17.35
N ILE A 85 -28.26 11.41 17.18
CA ILE A 85 -28.13 9.98 17.35
C ILE A 85 -27.41 9.69 18.66
N ARG A 86 -28.07 8.98 19.59
CA ARG A 86 -27.40 8.50 20.80
C ARG A 86 -26.44 7.34 20.42
N VAL A 87 -25.15 7.60 20.54
CA VAL A 87 -24.08 6.66 20.28
C VAL A 87 -23.59 6.08 21.60
N ALA A 88 -23.74 4.79 21.77
CA ALA A 88 -23.17 4.03 22.87
C ALA A 88 -21.88 3.33 22.44
N PRO A 89 -20.84 3.28 23.28
CA PRO A 89 -19.65 2.50 22.99
C PRO A 89 -19.94 1.00 22.95
N SER A 90 -19.25 0.29 22.08
CA SER A 90 -19.38 -1.17 21.96
C SER A 90 -18.49 -1.96 22.94
N GLY A 91 -18.07 -1.33 24.02
CA GLY A 91 -17.22 -1.88 25.09
C GLY A 91 -16.08 -0.92 25.45
N PRO A 92 -15.40 -1.17 26.57
CA PRO A 92 -14.31 -0.31 27.01
C PRO A 92 -13.15 -0.36 26.01
N PRO A 93 -12.52 0.80 25.75
CA PRO A 93 -11.26 0.82 24.97
C PRO A 93 -10.12 0.26 25.81
N SER A 94 -9.10 -0.30 25.14
CA SER A 94 -7.86 -0.68 25.82
C SER A 94 -7.15 0.55 26.39
N SER A 95 -6.45 0.38 27.53
CA SER A 95 -5.72 1.44 28.22
C SER A 95 -4.52 1.97 27.41
N SER A 96 -4.10 1.26 26.36
CA SER A 96 -2.99 1.65 25.50
C SER A 96 -3.31 1.52 24.03
N ALA A 97 -2.78 2.45 23.23
CA ALA A 97 -2.85 2.50 21.80
C ALA A 97 -1.52 2.06 21.16
N SER A 98 -1.58 1.27 20.11
CA SER A 98 -0.42 1.01 19.25
C SER A 98 -0.11 2.24 18.41
N THR A 99 1.13 2.72 18.44
CA THR A 99 1.58 3.93 17.76
C THR A 99 2.43 3.60 16.55
N TYR A 100 2.12 4.23 15.42
CA TYR A 100 2.83 4.07 14.15
C TYR A 100 3.22 5.44 13.61
N ARG A 101 4.51 5.65 13.31
CA ARG A 101 4.97 6.79 12.51
C ARG A 101 5.18 6.32 11.07
N LEU A 102 4.43 6.91 10.16
CA LEU A 102 4.41 6.56 8.75
C LEU A 102 4.99 7.72 7.93
N ARG A 103 5.83 7.41 6.96
CA ARG A 103 6.35 8.38 6.00
C ARG A 103 5.28 8.77 4.98
N GLY A 104 5.53 9.82 4.21
CA GLY A 104 4.70 10.15 3.05
C GLY A 104 4.64 8.97 2.08
N GLN A 105 3.52 8.80 1.39
CA GLN A 105 3.24 7.70 0.46
C GLN A 105 3.27 6.29 1.08
N GLU A 106 3.43 6.16 2.39
CA GLU A 106 3.35 4.86 3.04
C GLU A 106 1.89 4.42 3.19
N GLN A 107 1.60 3.25 2.63
CA GLN A 107 0.28 2.66 2.72
C GLN A 107 0.12 1.89 4.03
N ARG A 108 -0.95 2.19 4.76
CA ARG A 108 -1.44 1.37 5.85
C ARG A 108 -2.95 1.14 5.69
N GLY A 109 -3.35 -0.10 5.61
CA GLY A 109 -4.69 -0.42 5.17
C GLY A 109 -4.89 0.05 3.71
N ARG A 110 -5.96 0.82 3.47
CA ARG A 110 -6.21 1.46 2.16
C ARG A 110 -5.80 2.93 2.11
N VAL A 111 -5.29 3.46 3.21
CA VAL A 111 -4.94 4.88 3.31
C VAL A 111 -3.51 5.09 2.86
N ILE A 112 -3.37 5.93 1.84
CA ILE A 112 -2.09 6.50 1.41
C ILE A 112 -2.26 8.02 1.51
N THR A 113 -1.32 8.68 2.19
CA THR A 113 -1.29 10.14 2.23
C THR A 113 0.01 10.62 1.60
N PRO A 114 0.01 11.78 0.91
CA PRO A 114 1.23 12.36 0.38
C PRO A 114 2.19 12.78 1.51
N TRP A 115 1.65 13.20 2.64
CA TRP A 115 2.38 13.65 3.83
C TRP A 115 2.58 12.53 4.86
N PRO A 116 3.61 12.60 5.70
CA PRO A 116 3.83 11.73 6.85
C PRO A 116 2.75 11.90 7.90
N ARG A 117 2.56 10.86 8.72
CA ARG A 117 1.54 10.89 9.76
C ARG A 117 1.89 9.99 10.94
N THR A 118 1.33 10.32 12.09
CA THR A 118 1.28 9.42 13.23
C THR A 118 -0.12 8.83 13.32
N GLU A 119 -0.20 7.53 13.42
CA GLU A 119 -1.46 6.81 13.65
C GLU A 119 -1.42 6.10 14.99
N TRP A 120 -2.51 6.20 15.74
CA TRP A 120 -2.78 5.41 16.93
C TRP A 120 -3.95 4.50 16.68
N THR A 121 -3.80 3.24 17.06
CA THR A 121 -4.86 2.24 16.97
C THR A 121 -5.18 1.75 18.37
N ILE A 122 -6.45 1.91 18.79
CA ILE A 122 -6.97 1.50 20.08
C ILE A 122 -7.94 0.34 19.85
N ASN A 123 -7.72 -0.75 20.56
CA ASN A 123 -8.54 -1.94 20.48
C ASN A 123 -9.63 -1.94 21.55
N ARG A 124 -10.61 -2.80 21.39
CA ARG A 124 -11.59 -3.14 22.44
C ARG A 124 -10.97 -4.15 23.40
N ASP A 125 -11.32 -4.06 24.65
CA ASP A 125 -10.96 -5.07 25.65
C ASP A 125 -11.89 -6.29 25.61
N THR A 126 -13.04 -6.18 24.93
CA THR A 126 -14.04 -7.25 24.82
C THR A 126 -14.42 -7.53 23.37
N ASN A 127 -14.76 -8.77 23.06
CA ASN A 127 -15.34 -9.11 21.75
C ASN A 127 -16.76 -8.59 21.64
N THR A 128 -17.01 -7.70 20.70
CA THR A 128 -18.34 -7.21 20.36
C THR A 128 -18.96 -8.09 19.29
N PRO A 129 -20.26 -8.41 19.38
CA PRO A 129 -20.95 -9.09 18.30
C PRO A 129 -20.77 -8.34 16.98
N GLN A 130 -20.42 -9.09 15.92
CA GLN A 130 -20.32 -8.49 14.59
C GLN A 130 -21.72 -8.17 14.09
N PRO A 131 -21.96 -7.03 13.42
CA PRO A 131 -23.18 -6.80 12.69
C PRO A 131 -23.43 -7.94 11.70
N GLY A 132 -24.69 -8.24 11.44
CA GLY A 132 -25.08 -9.31 10.51
C GLY A 132 -24.55 -9.11 9.08
N ASN A 133 -24.58 -10.18 8.30
CA ASN A 133 -24.23 -10.15 6.88
C ASN A 133 -25.39 -9.65 6.00
N ASP A 134 -26.24 -8.78 6.53
CA ASP A 134 -27.40 -8.28 5.82
C ASP A 134 -27.00 -7.25 4.76
N LEU A 135 -27.73 -7.27 3.66
CA LEU A 135 -27.61 -6.30 2.58
C LEU A 135 -27.96 -4.90 3.10
N LEU A 136 -27.08 -3.93 2.91
CA LEU A 136 -27.30 -2.54 3.27
C LEU A 136 -27.85 -1.76 2.07
N ILE A 137 -29.11 -1.36 2.18
CA ILE A 137 -29.79 -0.47 1.23
C ILE A 137 -30.39 0.67 2.05
N GLY A 138 -30.11 1.92 1.68
CA GLY A 138 -30.55 3.11 2.41
C GLY A 138 -30.13 4.40 1.69
N ASP A 139 -29.84 5.46 2.45
CA ASP A 139 -29.52 6.78 1.91
C ASP A 139 -28.11 6.86 1.26
N GLY A 140 -27.24 5.91 1.57
CA GLY A 140 -25.90 5.80 0.98
C GLY A 140 -25.80 4.79 -0.15
N PRO A 141 -24.57 4.50 -0.63
CA PRO A 141 -24.32 3.43 -1.59
C PRO A 141 -24.79 2.09 -1.04
N SER A 142 -25.27 1.20 -1.89
CA SER A 142 -25.65 -0.16 -1.49
C SER A 142 -24.42 -1.04 -1.29
N PHE A 143 -24.41 -1.84 -0.20
CA PHE A 143 -23.33 -2.76 0.13
C PHE A 143 -23.90 -4.15 0.45
N LEU A 144 -23.13 -5.20 0.12
CA LEU A 144 -23.52 -6.57 0.42
C LEU A 144 -23.59 -6.87 1.93
N ASN A 145 -22.83 -6.14 2.75
CA ASN A 145 -22.80 -6.28 4.19
C ASN A 145 -22.10 -5.10 4.88
N PHE A 146 -22.15 -5.08 6.20
CA PHE A 146 -21.51 -4.06 7.03
C PHE A 146 -20.00 -3.93 6.79
N ASP A 147 -19.28 -5.04 6.60
CA ASP A 147 -17.82 -5.02 6.41
C ASP A 147 -17.41 -4.32 5.12
N GLN A 148 -18.17 -4.49 4.04
CA GLN A 148 -17.92 -3.77 2.80
C GLN A 148 -18.17 -2.28 2.96
N ALA A 149 -19.26 -1.91 3.62
CA ALA A 149 -19.57 -0.51 3.90
C ALA A 149 -18.49 0.12 4.79
N LEU A 150 -18.07 -0.57 5.85
CA LEU A 150 -17.01 -0.16 6.75
C LEU A 150 -15.68 0.04 5.99
N SER A 151 -15.33 -0.90 5.13
CA SER A 151 -14.13 -0.83 4.28
C SER A 151 -14.16 0.36 3.32
N ALA A 152 -15.32 0.67 2.74
CA ALA A 152 -15.48 1.80 1.83
C ALA A 152 -15.45 3.14 2.59
N PHE A 153 -16.10 3.20 3.76
CA PHE A 153 -16.26 4.43 4.53
C PHE A 153 -15.00 4.82 5.32
N LEU A 154 -14.38 3.87 6.01
CA LEU A 154 -13.18 4.11 6.82
C LEU A 154 -11.86 3.84 6.08
N TYR A 155 -11.93 3.41 4.82
CA TYR A 155 -10.75 2.98 4.06
C TYR A 155 -9.94 1.88 4.77
N GLN A 156 -10.59 1.08 5.58
CA GLN A 156 -9.99 -0.05 6.31
C GLN A 156 -10.36 -1.37 5.66
N ARG A 157 -9.51 -2.37 5.86
CA ARG A 157 -9.84 -3.78 5.56
C ARG A 157 -10.15 -4.48 6.88
N PRO A 158 -11.42 -4.68 7.24
CA PRO A 158 -11.78 -5.23 8.54
C PRO A 158 -11.33 -6.67 8.78
N HIS A 159 -10.85 -7.37 7.75
CA HIS A 159 -10.60 -8.81 7.78
C HIS A 159 -9.16 -9.26 7.55
N ASP A 160 -8.19 -8.34 7.43
CA ASP A 160 -6.79 -8.73 7.14
C ASP A 160 -6.14 -9.45 8.33
N SER A 161 -6.63 -9.29 9.56
CA SER A 161 -6.19 -10.05 10.74
C SER A 161 -7.24 -10.04 11.86
N ASN A 162 -7.09 -10.94 12.85
CA ASN A 162 -7.89 -10.88 14.08
C ASN A 162 -7.67 -9.56 14.86
N ALA A 163 -6.51 -8.93 14.69
CA ALA A 163 -6.20 -7.63 15.30
C ALA A 163 -7.06 -6.50 14.72
N ASP A 164 -7.41 -6.56 13.42
CA ASP A 164 -8.23 -5.53 12.79
C ASP A 164 -9.70 -5.61 13.23
N ARG A 165 -10.18 -6.79 13.61
CA ARG A 165 -11.54 -6.98 14.16
C ARG A 165 -11.70 -6.42 15.57
N SER A 166 -10.62 -6.35 16.34
CA SER A 166 -10.63 -5.77 17.68
C SER A 166 -10.46 -4.26 17.68
N GLN A 167 -10.08 -3.67 16.55
CA GLN A 167 -9.88 -2.23 16.46
C GLN A 167 -11.19 -1.47 16.70
N LEU A 168 -11.16 -0.56 17.67
CA LEU A 168 -12.28 0.33 17.98
C LEU A 168 -12.03 1.72 17.41
N TRP A 169 -10.83 2.27 17.63
CA TRP A 169 -10.48 3.61 17.20
C TRP A 169 -9.18 3.64 16.41
N ARG A 170 -9.17 4.54 15.44
CA ARG A 170 -7.99 4.98 14.70
C ARG A 170 -7.88 6.48 14.77
N ILE A 171 -6.80 7.00 15.35
CA ILE A 171 -6.53 8.43 15.42
C ILE A 171 -5.39 8.72 14.48
N VAL A 172 -5.55 9.70 13.59
CA VAL A 172 -4.56 10.10 12.57
C VAL A 172 -4.17 11.54 12.81
N LYS A 173 -2.87 11.78 13.02
CA LYS A 173 -2.28 13.12 13.11
C LYS A 173 -1.37 13.37 11.90
N PRO A 174 -1.75 14.26 10.99
CA PRO A 174 -0.86 14.70 9.92
C PRO A 174 0.42 15.33 10.45
N GLN A 175 1.52 15.11 9.74
CA GLN A 175 2.82 15.76 10.00
C GLN A 175 3.12 16.66 8.80
N ARG A 176 2.69 17.94 8.90
CA ARG A 176 2.81 18.91 7.79
C ARG A 176 4.04 19.79 7.90
N ALA A 177 4.89 19.58 8.92
CA ALA A 177 6.13 20.35 9.08
C ALA A 177 7.02 20.27 7.82
N GLY A 178 7.11 19.09 7.21
CA GLY A 178 7.82 18.91 5.94
C GLY A 178 7.70 17.50 5.39
N TRP A 179 7.61 17.37 4.06
CA TRP A 179 7.60 16.07 3.39
C TRP A 179 8.18 16.15 1.97
N LEU A 180 8.49 14.97 1.42
CA LEU A 180 8.99 14.78 0.07
C LEU A 180 7.77 14.56 -0.85
N GLU A 181 7.41 15.58 -1.62
CA GLU A 181 6.25 15.51 -2.51
C GLU A 181 6.53 14.70 -3.76
N LYS A 182 7.69 14.96 -4.39
CA LYS A 182 8.13 14.26 -5.59
C LYS A 182 9.64 14.11 -5.60
N ILE A 183 10.11 12.97 -6.04
CA ILE A 183 11.53 12.69 -6.26
C ILE A 183 11.70 12.21 -7.69
N THR A 184 12.60 12.86 -8.42
CA THR A 184 12.93 12.48 -9.79
C THR A 184 14.37 12.03 -9.83
N ILE A 185 14.63 10.83 -10.34
CA ILE A 185 15.96 10.21 -10.39
C ILE A 185 16.35 10.05 -11.84
N GLY A 186 17.35 10.83 -12.24
CA GLY A 186 18.04 10.73 -13.54
C GLY A 186 19.37 9.98 -13.43
N PRO A 187 20.09 9.83 -14.52
CA PRO A 187 21.37 9.10 -14.53
C PRO A 187 22.48 9.78 -13.73
N ASP A 188 22.47 11.10 -13.64
CA ASP A 188 23.50 11.92 -13.05
C ASP A 188 22.97 12.92 -11.99
N LEU A 189 21.65 12.94 -11.76
CA LEU A 189 20.99 13.90 -10.90
C LEU A 189 19.78 13.29 -10.22
N LEU A 190 19.65 13.50 -8.90
CA LEU A 190 18.40 13.32 -8.17
C LEU A 190 17.83 14.70 -7.84
N THR A 191 16.58 14.93 -8.10
CA THR A 191 15.82 16.09 -7.66
C THR A 191 14.74 15.69 -6.68
N ALA A 192 14.53 16.51 -5.65
CA ALA A 192 13.48 16.28 -4.65
C ALA A 192 12.70 17.57 -4.43
N ASP A 193 11.39 17.50 -4.64
CA ASP A 193 10.46 18.57 -4.30
C ASP A 193 10.07 18.42 -2.84
N VAL A 194 10.44 19.41 -2.04
CA VAL A 194 10.17 19.47 -0.60
C VAL A 194 9.08 20.51 -0.36
N VAL A 195 8.07 20.13 0.40
CA VAL A 195 6.97 21.01 0.84
C VAL A 195 6.76 20.87 2.34
N GLY A 196 6.17 21.89 2.97
CA GLY A 196 5.88 21.89 4.40
C GLY A 196 5.77 23.29 4.99
N ASP A 197 5.23 23.34 6.21
CA ASP A 197 4.92 24.59 6.90
C ASP A 197 6.03 25.03 7.88
N ALA A 198 6.96 24.10 8.24
CA ALA A 198 8.02 24.35 9.22
C ALA A 198 9.35 23.69 8.77
N LEU A 199 9.93 24.24 7.72
CA LEU A 199 11.18 23.75 7.11
C LEU A 199 12.42 24.54 7.53
N ASP A 200 12.28 25.63 8.29
CA ASP A 200 13.42 26.43 8.78
C ASP A 200 14.35 25.55 9.63
N GLY A 201 15.63 25.56 9.28
CA GLY A 201 16.66 24.73 9.93
C GLY A 201 16.60 23.23 9.57
N ALA A 202 15.74 22.82 8.64
CA ALA A 202 15.72 21.45 8.18
C ALA A 202 16.89 21.12 7.24
N VAL A 203 17.21 19.84 7.14
CA VAL A 203 18.28 19.31 6.28
C VAL A 203 17.72 18.17 5.44
N LEU A 204 17.96 18.26 4.14
CA LEU A 204 17.73 17.15 3.22
C LEU A 204 19.05 16.41 3.01
N GLU A 205 19.08 15.12 3.26
CA GLU A 205 20.30 14.31 3.25
C GLU A 205 20.13 13.08 2.39
N LEU A 206 21.01 12.91 1.40
CA LEU A 206 21.16 11.67 0.65
C LEU A 206 22.30 10.87 1.25
N SER A 207 22.01 9.68 1.77
CA SER A 207 22.96 8.78 2.43
C SER A 207 23.05 7.46 1.72
N TRP A 208 24.25 6.85 1.68
CA TRP A 208 24.52 5.50 1.15
C TRP A 208 25.68 4.85 1.92
N ALA A 209 25.95 3.60 1.69
CA ALA A 209 26.96 2.83 2.46
C ALA A 209 28.36 3.48 2.52
N ALA A 210 28.77 4.22 1.48
CA ALA A 210 30.11 4.80 1.39
C ALA A 210 30.16 6.30 1.78
N GLY A 211 29.04 6.95 2.10
CA GLY A 211 29.02 8.36 2.46
C GLY A 211 27.62 8.96 2.56
N ASN A 212 27.61 10.28 2.73
CA ASN A 212 26.38 11.06 2.77
C ASN A 212 26.61 12.45 2.17
N GLN A 213 25.52 13.07 1.76
CA GLN A 213 25.48 14.42 1.20
C GLN A 213 24.34 15.20 1.86
N PRO A 214 24.60 15.91 2.98
CA PRO A 214 23.61 16.77 3.62
C PRO A 214 23.51 18.09 2.86
N GLN A 215 22.30 18.59 2.71
CA GLN A 215 21.98 19.88 2.13
C GLN A 215 21.02 20.63 3.05
N PRO A 216 21.45 21.72 3.71
CA PRO A 216 20.53 22.62 4.42
C PRO A 216 19.46 23.13 3.46
N ILE A 217 18.24 23.23 3.93
CA ILE A 217 17.11 23.78 3.18
C ILE A 217 16.59 25.03 3.88
N ASP A 218 16.14 25.98 3.09
CA ASP A 218 15.65 27.29 3.53
C ASP A 218 14.14 27.47 3.31
N GLY A 219 13.45 26.41 2.93
CA GLY A 219 12.01 26.41 2.70
C GLY A 219 11.53 25.36 1.71
N ALA A 220 10.28 25.49 1.29
CA ALA A 220 9.71 24.65 0.25
C ALA A 220 10.36 24.94 -1.11
N GLY A 221 10.68 23.89 -1.87
CA GLY A 221 11.32 24.04 -3.16
C GLY A 221 11.91 22.73 -3.70
N THR A 222 12.59 22.85 -4.84
CA THR A 222 13.28 21.74 -5.50
C THR A 222 14.76 21.72 -5.16
N TYR A 223 15.22 20.64 -4.57
CA TYR A 223 16.61 20.43 -4.16
C TYR A 223 17.27 19.38 -5.06
N ARG A 224 18.59 19.52 -5.29
CA ARG A 224 19.31 18.74 -6.28
C ARG A 224 20.54 18.06 -5.68
N PHE A 225 20.71 16.77 -5.99
CA PHE A 225 21.87 15.98 -5.61
C PHE A 225 22.55 15.44 -6.85
N PRO A 226 23.77 15.91 -7.18
CA PRO A 226 24.57 15.32 -8.24
C PRO A 226 24.87 13.86 -7.97
N LEU A 227 24.73 13.02 -8.99
CA LEU A 227 24.96 11.58 -8.96
C LEU A 227 26.03 11.18 -9.97
N PRO A 228 27.32 11.51 -9.76
CA PRO A 228 28.36 11.31 -10.77
C PRO A 228 28.57 9.86 -11.22
N HIS A 229 28.03 8.91 -10.47
CA HIS A 229 28.08 7.47 -10.76
C HIS A 229 26.70 6.80 -10.68
N GLY A 230 25.64 7.60 -10.89
CA GLY A 230 24.27 7.15 -10.66
C GLY A 230 23.90 7.07 -9.17
N LEU A 231 22.65 6.69 -8.89
CA LEU A 231 22.18 6.49 -7.52
C LEU A 231 22.76 5.19 -6.96
N ALA A 232 23.50 5.28 -5.86
CA ALA A 232 24.06 4.11 -5.19
C ALA A 232 22.95 3.19 -4.64
N HIS A 233 23.21 1.88 -4.68
CA HIS A 233 22.31 0.91 -4.07
C HIS A 233 22.10 1.20 -2.58
N ASP A 234 20.92 0.91 -2.10
CA ASP A 234 20.56 1.04 -0.69
C ASP A 234 20.68 2.48 -0.16
N SER A 235 20.46 3.46 -1.05
CA SER A 235 20.48 4.88 -0.69
C SER A 235 19.22 5.27 0.08
N LEU A 236 19.38 6.21 1.01
CA LEU A 236 18.32 6.80 1.81
C LEU A 236 18.31 8.31 1.57
N LEU A 237 17.19 8.84 1.08
CA LEU A 237 16.93 10.29 1.10
C LEU A 237 16.07 10.61 2.31
N MET A 238 16.55 11.47 3.19
CA MET A 238 15.90 11.80 4.44
C MET A 238 15.77 13.33 4.58
N LEU A 239 14.56 13.79 4.83
CA LEU A 239 14.26 15.13 5.29
C LEU A 239 14.22 15.09 6.81
N ARG A 240 15.09 15.81 7.49
CA ARG A 240 15.16 15.84 8.95
C ARG A 240 15.26 17.27 9.49
N HIS A 241 14.80 17.43 10.71
CA HIS A 241 15.01 18.63 11.50
C HIS A 241 15.62 18.20 12.84
N GLU A 242 16.82 18.72 13.15
CA GLU A 242 17.64 18.24 14.27
C GLU A 242 17.81 16.71 14.22
N ASP A 243 17.46 16.00 15.30
CA ASP A 243 17.55 14.53 15.43
C ASP A 243 16.26 13.81 15.03
N GLN A 244 15.26 14.53 14.47
CA GLN A 244 14.00 13.93 14.07
C GLN A 244 13.85 13.93 12.56
N TRP A 245 13.49 12.76 12.00
CA TRP A 245 13.09 12.72 10.60
C TRP A 245 11.69 13.32 10.43
N LEU A 246 11.52 14.13 9.38
CA LEU A 246 10.22 14.63 8.93
C LEU A 246 9.62 13.68 7.89
N ASP A 247 10.40 13.32 6.86
CA ASP A 247 10.03 12.33 5.84
C ASP A 247 11.27 11.63 5.28
N TRP A 248 11.09 10.51 4.57
CA TRP A 248 12.22 9.78 3.98
C TRP A 248 11.78 8.86 2.85
N ARG A 249 12.72 8.56 1.94
CA ARG A 249 12.58 7.52 0.92
C ARG A 249 13.82 6.66 0.91
N HIS A 250 13.61 5.34 0.87
CA HIS A 250 14.67 4.37 0.76
C HIS A 250 14.66 3.78 -0.65
N PHE A 251 15.81 3.78 -1.30
CA PHE A 251 16.04 3.24 -2.62
C PHE A 251 16.85 1.95 -2.50
N PRO A 252 16.23 0.84 -2.12
CA PRO A 252 16.91 -0.45 -2.11
C PRO A 252 17.29 -0.80 -3.53
N ALA A 253 18.18 -1.78 -3.70
CA ALA A 253 18.31 -2.46 -4.98
C ALA A 253 16.90 -2.84 -5.46
N PRO A 254 16.56 -2.63 -6.74
CA PRO A 254 15.20 -2.75 -7.21
C PRO A 254 14.63 -4.12 -6.87
N THR A 255 13.69 -4.12 -5.94
CA THR A 255 12.90 -5.30 -5.59
C THR A 255 11.58 -5.18 -6.34
N TYR A 256 11.49 -5.91 -7.45
CA TYR A 256 10.30 -5.90 -8.29
C TYR A 256 9.11 -6.52 -7.57
N GLY A 257 7.92 -6.00 -7.85
CA GLY A 257 6.66 -6.48 -7.28
C GLY A 257 6.21 -5.81 -5.98
N ARG A 258 6.90 -4.78 -5.49
CA ARG A 258 6.34 -3.87 -4.49
C ARG A 258 5.63 -2.73 -5.20
N ALA A 259 4.50 -2.28 -4.65
CA ALA A 259 3.85 -1.06 -5.10
C ALA A 259 4.91 0.04 -5.19
N ARG A 260 5.08 0.63 -6.37
CA ARG A 260 6.01 1.75 -6.58
C ARG A 260 5.53 2.91 -5.72
N ASP A 261 6.47 3.56 -5.07
CA ASP A 261 6.18 4.83 -4.39
C ASP A 261 5.78 5.85 -5.45
N ALA A 262 4.53 6.32 -5.43
CA ALA A 262 4.00 7.24 -6.43
C ALA A 262 4.74 8.60 -6.44
N SER A 263 5.47 8.91 -5.37
CA SER A 263 6.30 10.11 -5.31
C SER A 263 7.66 9.98 -6.00
N VAL A 264 8.05 8.77 -6.44
CA VAL A 264 9.38 8.53 -7.06
C VAL A 264 9.23 8.25 -8.54
N VAL A 265 9.88 9.11 -9.34
CA VAL A 265 9.89 9.03 -10.81
C VAL A 265 11.32 8.78 -11.29
N TRP A 266 11.51 7.76 -12.12
CA TRP A 266 12.77 7.50 -12.81
C TRP A 266 12.69 8.07 -14.23
N GLU A 267 13.60 8.99 -14.57
CA GLU A 267 13.53 9.73 -15.85
C GLU A 267 13.98 8.90 -17.06
N GLN A 268 14.75 7.82 -16.85
CA GLN A 268 15.25 7.00 -17.96
C GLN A 268 15.03 5.49 -17.72
N PRO A 269 14.60 4.74 -18.76
CA PRO A 269 14.49 3.30 -18.70
C PRO A 269 15.85 2.57 -18.62
N GLY A 270 16.93 3.18 -19.16
CA GLY A 270 18.25 2.55 -19.24
C GLY A 270 18.87 2.13 -17.91
N PRO A 271 18.95 3.00 -16.87
CA PRO A 271 19.45 2.59 -15.57
C PRO A 271 18.63 1.47 -14.93
N GLU A 272 17.33 1.45 -15.20
CA GLU A 272 16.41 0.46 -14.64
C GLU A 272 16.70 -0.95 -15.19
N LEU A 273 16.94 -1.09 -16.49
CA LEU A 273 17.25 -2.39 -17.09
C LEU A 273 18.63 -2.90 -16.65
N ASP A 274 19.63 -2.02 -16.59
CA ASP A 274 20.96 -2.37 -16.13
C ASP A 274 20.97 -2.78 -14.65
N ILE A 275 20.21 -2.06 -13.82
CA ILE A 275 20.03 -2.40 -12.41
C ILE A 275 19.30 -3.74 -12.24
N LEU A 276 18.27 -4.00 -13.06
CA LEU A 276 17.58 -5.29 -13.10
C LEU A 276 18.56 -6.42 -13.35
N LEU A 277 19.37 -6.26 -14.38
CA LEU A 277 20.31 -7.28 -14.84
C LEU A 277 21.50 -7.44 -13.91
N ALA A 278 21.95 -6.36 -13.24
CA ALA A 278 23.04 -6.42 -12.27
C ALA A 278 22.77 -7.36 -11.08
N ASN A 279 21.49 -7.51 -10.70
CA ASN A 279 21.09 -8.44 -9.63
C ASN A 279 20.93 -9.89 -10.10
N GLY A 280 20.97 -10.14 -11.38
CA GLY A 280 20.79 -11.46 -11.98
C GLY A 280 19.37 -12.02 -11.85
N GLU A 281 19.15 -13.20 -12.47
CA GLU A 281 17.93 -13.95 -12.25
C GLU A 281 17.81 -14.38 -10.77
N GLY A 282 16.63 -14.24 -10.21
CA GLY A 282 16.46 -14.48 -8.78
C GLY A 282 15.00 -14.63 -8.37
N LYS A 283 14.74 -14.31 -7.11
CA LYS A 283 13.40 -14.40 -6.54
C LYS A 283 12.38 -13.51 -7.26
N TYR A 284 12.83 -12.39 -7.85
CA TYR A 284 11.98 -11.33 -8.40
C TYR A 284 12.21 -11.06 -9.91
N LEU A 285 13.17 -11.74 -10.53
CA LEU A 285 13.50 -11.56 -11.94
C LEU A 285 13.59 -12.89 -12.67
N GLU A 286 12.99 -12.94 -13.84
CA GLU A 286 13.10 -14.04 -14.82
C GLU A 286 13.41 -13.45 -16.18
N CYS A 287 14.41 -13.98 -16.91
CA CYS A 287 14.79 -13.55 -18.24
C CYS A 287 14.39 -14.58 -19.30
N LYS A 288 14.02 -14.08 -20.47
CA LYS A 288 13.71 -14.89 -21.65
C LYS A 288 14.30 -14.23 -22.89
N ARG A 289 15.02 -15.00 -23.68
CA ARG A 289 15.68 -14.51 -24.90
C ARG A 289 14.70 -13.95 -25.94
N GLY A 290 13.49 -14.47 -25.99
CA GLY A 290 12.42 -14.03 -26.89
C GLY A 290 11.08 -14.52 -26.40
N VAL A 291 10.00 -14.26 -27.12
CA VAL A 291 8.67 -14.75 -26.78
C VAL A 291 8.72 -16.28 -26.66
N PRO A 292 8.45 -16.84 -25.46
CA PRO A 292 8.74 -18.25 -25.25
C PRO A 292 7.66 -19.16 -25.85
N GLU A 293 8.11 -20.32 -26.36
CA GLU A 293 7.25 -21.37 -26.91
C GLU A 293 7.44 -22.70 -26.15
N GLY A 294 6.54 -23.65 -26.33
CA GLY A 294 6.63 -24.98 -25.77
C GLY A 294 6.84 -24.99 -24.25
N ASP A 295 7.88 -25.69 -23.77
CA ASP A 295 8.19 -25.81 -22.34
C ASP A 295 8.69 -24.50 -21.73
N SER A 296 9.38 -23.65 -22.51
CA SER A 296 9.80 -22.34 -22.04
C SER A 296 8.58 -21.44 -21.72
N ARG A 297 7.52 -21.51 -22.55
CA ARG A 297 6.24 -20.84 -22.30
C ARG A 297 5.62 -21.32 -20.98
N LYS A 298 5.57 -22.65 -20.77
CA LYS A 298 5.02 -23.22 -19.53
C LYS A 298 5.80 -22.73 -18.30
N LYS A 299 7.13 -22.73 -18.37
CA LYS A 299 8.00 -22.22 -17.29
C LYS A 299 7.72 -20.76 -16.98
N MET A 300 7.66 -19.89 -17.99
CA MET A 300 7.34 -18.47 -17.80
C MET A 300 5.98 -18.26 -17.12
N LEU A 301 4.94 -18.95 -17.59
CA LEU A 301 3.59 -18.80 -17.04
C LEU A 301 3.49 -19.30 -15.59
N LYS A 302 4.18 -20.39 -15.24
CA LYS A 302 4.34 -20.88 -13.86
C LYS A 302 5.05 -19.85 -12.98
N THR A 303 6.07 -19.19 -13.52
CA THR A 303 6.78 -18.11 -12.82
C THR A 303 5.87 -16.90 -12.59
N ILE A 304 5.09 -16.49 -13.59
CA ILE A 304 4.10 -15.39 -13.45
C ILE A 304 3.06 -15.72 -12.38
N ALA A 305 2.52 -16.94 -12.37
CA ALA A 305 1.59 -17.39 -11.33
C ALA A 305 2.24 -17.36 -9.93
N ALA A 306 3.52 -17.78 -9.82
CA ALA A 306 4.27 -17.74 -8.57
C ALA A 306 4.55 -16.30 -8.09
N PHE A 307 4.89 -15.39 -8.99
CA PHE A 307 5.05 -13.97 -8.68
C PHE A 307 3.76 -13.36 -8.14
N ALA A 308 2.65 -13.52 -8.86
CA ALA A 308 1.34 -13.01 -8.44
C ALA A 308 0.88 -13.59 -7.08
N SER A 309 1.23 -14.85 -6.80
CA SER A 309 0.85 -15.53 -5.56
C SER A 309 1.59 -15.05 -4.31
N ARG A 310 2.73 -14.36 -4.46
CA ARG A 310 3.60 -13.99 -3.33
C ARG A 310 4.05 -12.54 -3.38
N ASP A 311 5.27 -12.33 -3.80
CA ASP A 311 5.97 -11.05 -3.62
C ASP A 311 5.98 -10.20 -4.91
N GLY A 312 5.38 -10.69 -6.00
CA GLY A 312 5.50 -10.10 -7.32
C GLY A 312 6.84 -10.41 -7.98
N GLY A 313 7.09 -9.80 -9.14
CA GLY A 313 8.34 -9.94 -9.88
C GLY A 313 8.22 -9.48 -11.32
N THR A 314 9.32 -9.52 -12.06
CA THR A 314 9.39 -9.08 -13.46
C THR A 314 9.88 -10.21 -14.35
N VAL A 315 9.24 -10.35 -15.50
CA VAL A 315 9.74 -11.18 -16.62
C VAL A 315 10.24 -10.25 -17.71
N LEU A 316 11.52 -10.37 -18.07
CA LEU A 316 12.12 -9.66 -19.19
C LEU A 316 12.19 -10.58 -20.41
N ILE A 317 11.64 -10.13 -21.53
CA ILE A 317 11.67 -10.85 -22.81
C ILE A 317 12.51 -10.03 -23.80
N GLY A 318 13.56 -10.61 -24.31
CA GLY A 318 14.63 -9.95 -25.08
C GLY A 318 15.97 -9.96 -24.34
N VAL A 319 16.07 -10.75 -23.27
CA VAL A 319 17.30 -10.94 -22.47
C VAL A 319 17.62 -12.43 -22.41
N SER A 320 18.86 -12.78 -22.67
CA SER A 320 19.35 -14.16 -22.63
C SER A 320 19.67 -14.63 -21.19
N ASP A 321 19.83 -15.94 -21.00
CA ASP A 321 20.12 -16.54 -19.68
C ASP A 321 21.45 -16.06 -19.06
N ASP A 322 22.38 -15.57 -19.89
CA ASP A 322 23.64 -14.93 -19.47
C ASP A 322 23.48 -13.40 -19.25
N LEU A 323 22.25 -12.94 -19.12
CA LEU A 323 21.86 -11.55 -18.84
C LEU A 323 22.27 -10.54 -19.95
N GLN A 324 22.54 -11.03 -21.17
CA GLN A 324 22.82 -10.14 -22.28
C GLN A 324 21.52 -9.64 -22.92
N ILE A 325 21.45 -8.33 -23.15
CA ILE A 325 20.32 -7.71 -23.85
C ILE A 325 20.43 -8.06 -25.34
N VAL A 326 19.62 -8.99 -25.79
CA VAL A 326 19.57 -9.41 -27.19
C VAL A 326 18.53 -8.62 -27.99
N GLY A 327 17.48 -8.14 -27.30
CA GLY A 327 16.33 -7.45 -27.89
C GLY A 327 15.32 -8.41 -28.52
N LEU A 328 14.12 -7.93 -28.71
CA LEU A 328 13.08 -8.61 -29.47
C LEU A 328 13.35 -8.54 -30.95
N PRO A 329 13.03 -9.59 -31.75
CA PRO A 329 13.13 -9.54 -33.20
C PRO A 329 12.14 -8.52 -33.77
N GLU A 330 12.49 -7.90 -34.91
CA GLU A 330 11.63 -6.93 -35.60
C GLU A 330 10.33 -7.56 -36.15
N LYS A 331 10.37 -8.85 -36.40
CA LYS A 331 9.20 -9.60 -36.91
C LYS A 331 8.92 -10.81 -36.01
N PRO A 332 7.68 -10.99 -35.56
CA PRO A 332 6.54 -10.06 -35.67
C PRO A 332 6.81 -8.73 -34.96
N THR A 333 6.01 -7.69 -35.22
CA THR A 333 6.17 -6.40 -34.54
C THR A 333 6.10 -6.54 -33.00
N VAL A 334 6.73 -5.64 -32.29
CA VAL A 334 6.77 -5.68 -30.80
C VAL A 334 5.36 -5.73 -30.20
N ASP A 335 4.42 -4.94 -30.73
CA ASP A 335 3.02 -4.95 -30.27
C ASP A 335 2.35 -6.32 -30.45
N LYS A 336 2.66 -7.04 -31.55
CA LYS A 336 2.15 -8.41 -31.74
C LYS A 336 2.80 -9.41 -30.78
N GLN A 337 4.07 -9.22 -30.46
CA GLN A 337 4.78 -10.04 -29.48
C GLN A 337 4.21 -9.79 -28.07
N GLU A 338 3.99 -8.54 -27.69
CA GLU A 338 3.35 -8.17 -26.44
C GLU A 338 1.96 -8.79 -26.33
N LEU A 339 1.12 -8.59 -27.37
CA LEU A 339 -0.23 -9.15 -27.40
C LEU A 339 -0.24 -10.68 -27.29
N ALA A 340 0.74 -11.35 -27.89
CA ALA A 340 0.88 -12.81 -27.75
C ALA A 340 1.19 -13.22 -26.29
N VAL A 341 2.12 -12.51 -25.62
CA VAL A 341 2.45 -12.77 -24.21
C VAL A 341 1.25 -12.51 -23.29
N VAL A 342 0.59 -11.37 -23.46
CA VAL A 342 -0.65 -11.01 -22.73
C VAL A 342 -1.74 -12.07 -22.92
N GLY A 343 -1.92 -12.54 -24.15
CA GLY A 343 -2.85 -13.64 -24.44
C GLY A 343 -2.51 -14.93 -23.72
N MET A 344 -1.21 -15.32 -23.69
CA MET A 344 -0.75 -16.50 -22.95
C MET A 344 -1.04 -16.39 -21.43
N ILE A 345 -0.79 -15.22 -20.85
CA ILE A 345 -1.05 -14.97 -19.42
C ILE A 345 -2.54 -15.12 -19.12
N ARG A 346 -3.38 -14.43 -19.89
CA ARG A 346 -4.84 -14.45 -19.73
C ARG A 346 -5.43 -15.86 -19.88
N ASP A 347 -4.88 -16.68 -20.79
CA ASP A 347 -5.42 -18.00 -21.09
C ASP A 347 -4.98 -19.09 -20.10
N CYS A 348 -3.86 -18.87 -19.39
CA CYS A 348 -3.21 -19.93 -18.61
C CYS A 348 -2.95 -19.60 -17.14
N VAL A 349 -3.19 -18.36 -16.69
CA VAL A 349 -3.04 -17.98 -15.26
C VAL A 349 -4.38 -17.55 -14.70
N GLU A 350 -4.81 -18.18 -13.62
CA GLU A 350 -6.14 -17.98 -13.03
C GLU A 350 -6.09 -17.84 -11.50
N PRO A 351 -6.81 -16.85 -10.91
CA PRO A 351 -7.50 -15.75 -11.59
C PRO A 351 -6.54 -14.88 -12.38
N ALA A 352 -7.05 -13.90 -13.16
CA ALA A 352 -6.19 -13.00 -13.91
C ALA A 352 -5.22 -12.27 -12.96
N PRO A 353 -3.89 -12.39 -13.15
CA PRO A 353 -2.93 -11.78 -12.24
C PRO A 353 -2.87 -10.26 -12.47
N PRO A 354 -2.57 -9.46 -11.44
CA PRO A 354 -2.28 -8.05 -11.62
C PRO A 354 -0.89 -7.88 -12.25
N TYR A 355 -0.83 -7.35 -13.46
CA TYR A 355 0.44 -7.06 -14.14
C TYR A 355 0.32 -5.84 -15.05
N GLU A 356 1.48 -5.27 -15.35
CA GLU A 356 1.66 -4.25 -16.36
C GLU A 356 2.67 -4.75 -17.40
N SER A 357 2.44 -4.42 -18.68
CA SER A 357 3.40 -4.67 -19.76
C SER A 357 3.93 -3.36 -20.31
N ARG A 358 5.23 -3.31 -20.57
CA ARG A 358 5.87 -2.17 -21.23
C ARG A 358 7.09 -2.57 -22.01
N VAL A 359 7.36 -1.81 -23.07
CA VAL A 359 8.53 -1.99 -23.91
C VAL A 359 9.62 -1.00 -23.48
N ILE A 360 10.79 -1.53 -23.16
CA ILE A 360 11.98 -0.75 -22.83
C ILE A 360 12.90 -0.73 -24.06
N ASP A 361 13.28 0.48 -24.50
CA ASP A 361 14.32 0.64 -25.52
C ASP A 361 15.67 0.83 -24.81
N HIS A 362 16.63 -0.01 -25.12
CA HIS A 362 17.98 0.05 -24.59
C HIS A 362 18.96 -0.07 -25.76
N ASP A 363 19.63 1.02 -26.10
CA ASP A 363 20.56 1.12 -27.23
C ASP A 363 19.97 0.60 -28.57
N GLY A 364 18.72 0.94 -28.84
CA GLY A 364 17.98 0.51 -30.04
C GLY A 364 17.48 -0.94 -30.00
N LYS A 365 17.74 -1.69 -28.92
CA LYS A 365 17.18 -3.02 -28.67
C LYS A 365 15.93 -2.92 -27.81
N LYS A 366 14.85 -3.51 -28.24
CA LYS A 366 13.58 -3.49 -27.52
C LYS A 366 13.45 -4.72 -26.63
N VAL A 367 13.16 -4.50 -25.34
CA VAL A 367 12.91 -5.54 -24.34
C VAL A 367 11.49 -5.36 -23.81
N LEU A 368 10.70 -6.44 -23.79
CA LEU A 368 9.37 -6.43 -23.19
C LEU A 368 9.49 -6.82 -21.72
N ALA A 369 9.07 -5.93 -20.83
CA ALA A 369 8.96 -6.17 -19.40
C ALA A 369 7.51 -6.46 -19.03
N ILE A 370 7.28 -7.57 -18.34
CA ILE A 370 6.01 -7.92 -17.71
C ILE A 370 6.21 -7.81 -16.21
N GLU A 371 5.66 -6.75 -15.62
CA GLU A 371 5.75 -6.48 -14.18
C GLU A 371 4.52 -7.03 -13.47
N VAL A 372 4.71 -8.08 -12.69
CA VAL A 372 3.63 -8.77 -11.97
C VAL A 372 3.61 -8.29 -10.53
N SER A 373 2.50 -7.72 -10.09
CA SER A 373 2.30 -7.32 -8.70
C SER A 373 1.85 -8.51 -7.85
N ALA A 374 2.12 -8.45 -6.54
CA ALA A 374 1.54 -9.38 -5.58
C ALA A 374 0.00 -9.21 -5.54
N GLY A 375 -0.73 -10.27 -5.84
CA GLY A 375 -2.18 -10.21 -5.97
C GLY A 375 -2.94 -10.51 -4.68
N GLY A 376 -2.24 -10.80 -3.57
CA GLY A 376 -2.85 -11.06 -2.25
C GLY A 376 -3.63 -12.39 -2.15
N GLN A 377 -3.53 -13.25 -3.15
CA GLN A 377 -4.13 -14.59 -3.19
C GLN A 377 -3.25 -15.56 -3.98
N MET A 378 -3.63 -16.85 -3.99
CA MET A 378 -2.95 -17.84 -4.84
C MET A 378 -3.44 -17.77 -6.28
N TYR A 379 -2.49 -17.80 -7.21
CA TYR A 379 -2.73 -17.86 -8.64
C TYR A 379 -2.28 -19.22 -9.18
N ALA A 380 -3.12 -19.84 -9.96
CA ALA A 380 -2.85 -21.16 -10.55
C ALA A 380 -2.36 -21.01 -11.99
N TYR A 381 -1.39 -21.82 -12.38
CA TYR A 381 -1.14 -22.12 -13.77
C TYR A 381 -2.09 -23.23 -14.21
N ARG A 382 -2.73 -23.04 -15.37
CA ARG A 382 -3.59 -24.04 -15.99
C ARG A 382 -3.06 -24.36 -17.39
N ASP A 383 -2.65 -25.62 -17.59
CA ASP A 383 -2.32 -26.08 -18.94
C ASP A 383 -3.59 -26.24 -19.77
N ARG A 384 -3.55 -25.82 -21.04
CA ARG A 384 -4.69 -25.96 -21.95
C ARG A 384 -5.17 -27.42 -22.09
N ASP A 385 -4.25 -28.36 -21.99
CA ASP A 385 -4.54 -29.78 -22.22
C ASP A 385 -5.01 -30.50 -20.94
N SER A 386 -4.50 -30.14 -19.77
CA SER A 386 -4.80 -30.85 -18.50
C SER A 386 -5.96 -30.26 -17.71
N GLN A 387 -6.25 -28.99 -17.92
CA GLN A 387 -7.27 -28.20 -17.19
C GLN A 387 -7.16 -28.25 -15.65
N ARG A 388 -6.15 -28.91 -15.10
CA ARG A 388 -5.93 -28.96 -13.65
C ARG A 388 -5.15 -27.72 -13.20
N PRO A 389 -5.64 -26.99 -12.19
CA PRO A 389 -4.90 -25.86 -11.65
C PRO A 389 -3.68 -26.39 -10.87
N GLU A 390 -2.51 -25.86 -11.18
CA GLU A 390 -1.26 -26.12 -10.48
C GLU A 390 -0.78 -24.83 -9.82
N PHE A 391 -0.43 -24.88 -8.54
CA PHE A 391 0.05 -23.74 -7.79
C PHE A 391 1.57 -23.77 -7.65
N PHE A 392 2.20 -22.63 -7.82
CA PHE A 392 3.64 -22.47 -7.76
C PHE A 392 4.03 -21.34 -6.84
N ILE A 393 5.24 -21.45 -6.25
CA ILE A 393 5.89 -20.38 -5.50
C ILE A 393 7.32 -20.19 -6.00
N ARG A 394 7.85 -19.00 -5.73
CA ARG A 394 9.25 -18.68 -6.06
C ARG A 394 10.14 -18.92 -4.84
N VAL A 395 11.19 -19.73 -5.01
CA VAL A 395 12.21 -20.01 -4.01
C VAL A 395 13.57 -19.70 -4.63
N GLY A 396 14.10 -18.52 -4.32
CA GLY A 396 15.26 -17.99 -5.03
C GLY A 396 14.97 -17.89 -6.55
N PRO A 397 15.86 -18.37 -7.43
CA PRO A 397 15.65 -18.33 -8.88
C PRO A 397 14.72 -19.44 -9.39
N ASN A 398 14.24 -20.34 -8.53
CA ASN A 398 13.46 -21.50 -8.95
C ASN A 398 11.97 -21.33 -8.71
N THR A 399 11.16 -21.71 -9.70
CA THR A 399 9.71 -21.85 -9.57
C THR A 399 9.39 -23.31 -9.23
N VAL A 400 8.86 -23.55 -8.03
CA VAL A 400 8.57 -24.88 -7.50
C VAL A 400 7.09 -25.05 -7.20
N PRO A 401 6.54 -26.29 -7.29
CA PRO A 401 5.17 -26.55 -6.90
C PRO A 401 4.92 -26.16 -5.41
N ALA A 402 3.84 -25.43 -5.16
CA ALA A 402 3.44 -25.05 -3.81
C ALA A 402 2.92 -26.28 -3.04
N ARG A 403 3.29 -26.38 -1.76
CA ARG A 403 2.83 -27.44 -0.86
C ARG A 403 1.47 -27.07 -0.25
N HIS A 404 0.72 -28.06 0.22
CA HIS A 404 -0.59 -27.83 0.84
C HIS A 404 -0.64 -26.73 1.91
N PRO A 405 0.33 -26.63 2.85
CA PRO A 405 0.32 -25.53 3.82
C PRO A 405 0.51 -24.15 3.19
N GLU A 406 1.31 -24.06 2.14
CA GLU A 406 1.58 -22.81 1.43
C GLU A 406 0.36 -22.36 0.61
N ILE A 407 -0.33 -23.30 -0.01
CA ILE A 407 -1.59 -23.07 -0.72
C ILE A 407 -2.65 -22.61 0.29
N ALA A 408 -2.81 -23.31 1.41
CA ALA A 408 -3.79 -22.98 2.44
C ALA A 408 -3.52 -21.60 3.07
N ALA A 409 -2.25 -21.24 3.28
CA ALA A 409 -1.85 -19.92 3.77
C ALA A 409 -2.16 -18.82 2.76
N GLY A 410 -1.91 -19.06 1.46
CA GLY A 410 -2.19 -18.11 0.41
C GLY A 410 -3.69 -17.81 0.23
N PHE A 411 -4.56 -18.83 0.34
CA PHE A 411 -6.00 -18.62 0.30
C PHE A 411 -6.56 -17.90 1.55
N ARG A 412 -5.90 -18.02 2.71
CA ARG A 412 -6.28 -17.28 3.92
C ARG A 412 -5.92 -15.79 3.85
N GLN A 413 -4.97 -15.43 3.00
CA GLN A 413 -4.55 -14.03 2.78
C GLN A 413 -5.39 -13.34 1.68
N ALA A 414 -6.20 -14.08 0.95
CA ALA A 414 -7.03 -13.51 -0.11
C ALA A 414 -8.14 -12.65 0.47
N PRO A 415 -8.22 -11.34 0.14
CA PRO A 415 -9.45 -10.60 0.33
C PRO A 415 -10.52 -11.25 -0.55
N ALA A 416 -11.74 -11.38 -0.05
CA ALA A 416 -12.85 -11.83 -0.87
C ALA A 416 -12.92 -10.94 -2.12
N ALA A 417 -12.58 -11.47 -3.28
CA ALA A 417 -12.65 -10.76 -4.53
C ALA A 417 -14.13 -10.52 -4.84
N VAL A 418 -14.56 -9.28 -4.75
CA VAL A 418 -15.84 -8.84 -5.31
C VAL A 418 -15.60 -8.58 -6.77
N THR A 419 -16.02 -9.52 -7.60
CA THR A 419 -16.20 -9.27 -9.03
C THR A 419 -17.48 -8.45 -9.17
N LEU A 420 -17.37 -7.19 -9.54
CA LEU A 420 -18.47 -6.39 -10.07
C LEU A 420 -18.65 -6.70 -11.56
#